data_b4e4c36ea4ad414b814f515226c91a1c
#
_entry.id   b4e4c36ea4ad414b814f515226c91a1c
#
_cell.length_a   1.000
_cell.length_b   1.000
_cell.length_c   1.000
_cell.angle_alpha   90.00
_cell.angle_beta   90.00
_cell.angle_gamma   90.00
#
_symmetry.space_group_name_H-M   'P 1'
#
loop_
_entity.id
_entity.type
_entity.pdbx_description
1 polymer ?
#
loop_
_entity_poly.entity_id
_entity_poly.type
_entity_poly.pdbx_seq_one_letter_code
_entity_poly.pdbx_strand_id
1 'polypeptide(L)'
;MGSTIMLDPYDCYKLTTGLGKTFEQLTMNELELNVVDGLIMPNLKMQKSDGRCAFLREDNLCNIHTIRPGICRMFPLGRYWEDETHFKYIVQKGECNKDNLSKIKLKKWLGIEGLAEYDSYIVRWHEYVKQLQAALPGLSEDNVKILNTFNLRVFYMTTYAGCADDKAFYAEFDRRLAMAKEKLGLM
;
A
#
# COMPACT_ATOMS: atom_id res chain seq x y z
N MET A 1 15.97 4.58 -5.16
CA MET A 1 14.57 4.41 -4.73
C MET A 1 13.69 5.16 -5.72
N GLY A 2 12.57 4.57 -6.14
CA GLY A 2 11.61 5.26 -7.01
C GLY A 2 11.01 6.49 -6.33
N SER A 3 10.62 7.47 -7.13
CA SER A 3 10.01 8.73 -6.66
C SER A 3 8.59 8.56 -6.11
N THR A 4 8.00 7.37 -6.20
CA THR A 4 6.61 7.11 -5.81
C THR A 4 6.53 5.82 -5.00
N ILE A 5 6.13 5.94 -3.74
CA ILE A 5 5.90 4.81 -2.84
C ILE A 5 4.42 4.81 -2.49
N MET A 6 3.65 4.12 -3.32
CA MET A 6 2.20 3.96 -3.16
C MET A 6 1.90 3.04 -1.97
N LEU A 7 0.90 3.42 -1.19
CA LEU A 7 0.48 2.73 0.02
C LEU A 7 -0.84 1.99 -0.23
N ASP A 8 -0.89 0.76 0.23
CA ASP A 8 -2.14 0.02 0.35
C ASP A 8 -2.83 0.27 1.72
N PRO A 9 -4.06 -0.21 1.94
CA PRO A 9 -4.76 -0.02 3.23
C PRO A 9 -4.02 -0.61 4.43
N TYR A 10 -3.31 -1.73 4.26
CA TYR A 10 -2.50 -2.33 5.33
C TYR A 10 -1.32 -1.45 5.71
N ASP A 11 -0.64 -0.87 4.73
CA ASP A 11 0.44 0.08 4.97
C ASP A 11 -0.04 1.27 5.80
N CYS A 12 -1.19 1.85 5.44
CA CYS A 12 -1.79 2.96 6.19
C CYS A 12 -2.24 2.54 7.60
N TYR A 13 -2.80 1.34 7.76
CA TYR A 13 -3.11 0.78 9.09
C TYR A 13 -1.86 0.68 9.96
N LYS A 14 -0.76 0.11 9.43
CA LYS A 14 0.50 -0.01 10.17
C LYS A 14 1.10 1.34 10.53
N LEU A 15 1.03 2.32 9.62
CA LEU A 15 1.53 3.68 9.87
C LEU A 15 0.69 4.41 10.92
N THR A 16 -0.64 4.41 10.78
CA THR A 16 -1.53 5.10 11.73
C THR A 16 -1.43 4.51 13.13
N THR A 17 -1.43 3.18 13.24
CA THR A 17 -1.31 2.48 14.54
C THR A 17 0.08 2.66 15.14
N GLY A 18 1.14 2.47 14.35
CA GLY A 18 2.52 2.51 14.84
C GLY A 18 3.01 3.91 15.21
N LEU A 19 2.44 4.96 14.58
CA LEU A 19 2.78 6.35 14.88
C LEU A 19 1.78 7.02 15.83
N GLY A 20 0.64 6.39 16.12
CA GLY A 20 -0.42 6.99 16.92
C GLY A 20 -1.05 8.22 16.27
N LYS A 21 -1.11 8.26 14.92
CA LYS A 21 -1.63 9.37 14.12
C LYS A 21 -2.85 8.93 13.32
N THR A 22 -3.79 9.85 13.07
CA THR A 22 -4.86 9.62 12.11
C THR A 22 -4.32 9.71 10.68
N PHE A 23 -5.08 9.21 9.70
CA PHE A 23 -4.73 9.33 8.28
C PHE A 23 -4.59 10.80 7.86
N GLU A 24 -5.51 11.66 8.32
CA GLU A 24 -5.49 13.09 8.04
C GLU A 24 -4.24 13.76 8.63
N GLN A 25 -3.82 13.38 9.85
CA GLN A 25 -2.58 13.89 10.42
C GLN A 25 -1.35 13.47 9.62
N LEU A 26 -1.34 12.25 9.10
CA LEU A 26 -0.25 11.80 8.23
C LEU A 26 -0.21 12.57 6.90
N THR A 27 -1.35 12.92 6.32
CA THR A 27 -1.40 13.69 5.05
C THR A 27 -0.91 15.14 5.18
N MET A 28 -0.78 15.66 6.40
CA MET A 28 -0.20 17.00 6.60
C MET A 28 1.29 17.04 6.23
N ASN A 29 2.06 16.03 6.61
CA ASN A 29 3.53 16.08 6.50
C ASN A 29 4.16 14.85 5.85
N GLU A 30 3.62 13.65 6.06
CA GLU A 30 4.28 12.39 5.75
C GLU A 30 3.72 11.70 4.49
N LEU A 31 2.47 11.96 4.17
CA LEU A 31 1.80 11.38 3.00
C LEU A 31 1.36 12.47 2.01
N GLU A 32 1.18 12.06 0.79
CA GLU A 32 0.53 12.85 -0.27
C GLU A 32 -0.48 11.98 -1.02
N LEU A 33 -1.47 12.61 -1.64
CA LEU A 33 -2.47 11.94 -2.45
C LEU A 33 -2.15 12.17 -3.93
N ASN A 34 -1.87 11.12 -4.66
CA ASN A 34 -1.56 11.17 -6.09
C ASN A 34 -2.61 10.43 -6.91
N VAL A 35 -2.86 10.89 -8.11
CA VAL A 35 -3.68 10.16 -9.08
C VAL A 35 -2.81 9.13 -9.78
N VAL A 36 -3.15 7.87 -9.62
CA VAL A 36 -2.46 6.72 -10.25
C VAL A 36 -3.49 5.96 -11.05
N ASP A 37 -3.34 5.93 -12.37
CA ASP A 37 -4.27 5.27 -13.30
C ASP A 37 -5.75 5.66 -13.05
N GLY A 38 -5.99 6.95 -12.77
CA GLY A 38 -7.34 7.51 -12.54
C GLY A 38 -7.87 7.35 -11.10
N LEU A 39 -7.17 6.65 -10.22
CA LEU A 39 -7.52 6.49 -8.81
C LEU A 39 -6.65 7.37 -7.92
N ILE A 40 -7.25 7.98 -6.90
CA ILE A 40 -6.49 8.71 -5.87
C ILE A 40 -5.94 7.71 -4.86
N MET A 41 -4.60 7.63 -4.79
CA MET A 41 -3.87 6.72 -3.94
C MET A 41 -2.93 7.46 -3.00
N PRO A 42 -2.88 7.09 -1.71
CA PRO A 42 -1.88 7.62 -0.79
C PRO A 42 -0.47 7.17 -1.18
N ASN A 43 0.48 8.08 -1.02
CA ASN A 43 1.90 7.83 -1.26
C ASN A 43 2.72 8.39 -0.12
N LEU A 44 3.91 7.82 0.13
CA LEU A 44 4.87 8.48 1.01
C LEU A 44 5.32 9.79 0.35
N LYS A 45 5.30 10.87 1.15
CA LYS A 45 5.74 12.17 0.68
C LYS A 45 7.25 12.21 0.51
N MET A 46 7.69 12.70 -0.64
CA MET A 46 9.09 12.97 -0.90
C MET A 46 9.40 14.45 -0.64
N GLN A 47 10.55 14.73 -0.03
CA GLN A 47 10.99 16.09 0.23
C GLN A 47 11.30 16.78 -1.11
N LYS A 48 10.80 18.01 -1.28
CA LYS A 48 11.00 18.77 -2.52
C LYS A 48 12.45 19.16 -2.77
N SER A 49 13.25 19.27 -1.71
CA SER A 49 14.64 19.75 -1.78
C SER A 49 15.59 18.75 -2.43
N ASP A 50 15.42 17.45 -2.15
CA ASP A 50 16.38 16.41 -2.51
C ASP A 50 15.73 15.08 -2.92
N GLY A 51 14.39 15.02 -2.97
CA GLY A 51 13.63 13.82 -3.32
C GLY A 51 13.69 12.69 -2.27
N ARG A 52 14.17 12.97 -1.06
CA ARG A 52 14.24 11.97 0.02
C ARG A 52 12.87 11.72 0.64
N CYS A 53 12.64 10.48 1.05
CA CYS A 53 11.42 10.11 1.77
C CYS A 53 11.29 10.92 3.08
N ALA A 54 10.08 11.37 3.41
CA ALA A 54 9.79 12.12 4.65
C ALA A 54 10.18 11.37 5.93
N PHE A 55 10.25 10.03 5.89
CA PHE A 55 10.67 9.19 7.02
C PHE A 55 12.16 8.83 7.03
N LEU A 56 12.96 9.39 6.12
CA LEU A 56 14.40 9.15 6.10
C LEU A 56 15.10 10.18 6.97
N ARG A 57 15.87 9.70 7.95
CA ARG A 57 16.66 10.53 8.86
C ARG A 57 17.92 11.06 8.16
N GLU A 58 18.61 12.00 8.80
CA GLU A 58 19.89 12.57 8.30
C GLU A 58 20.98 11.51 8.14
N ASP A 59 20.99 10.48 9.00
CA ASP A 59 21.92 9.35 8.94
C ASP A 59 21.55 8.30 7.87
N ASN A 60 20.59 8.59 7.00
CA ASN A 60 20.05 7.72 5.97
C ASN A 60 19.31 6.45 6.48
N LEU A 61 18.94 6.41 7.75
CA LEU A 61 18.13 5.32 8.29
C LEU A 61 16.64 5.67 8.25
N CYS A 62 15.82 4.66 8.04
CA CYS A 62 14.36 4.81 8.01
C CYS A 62 13.80 4.91 9.44
N ASN A 63 13.12 6.00 9.76
CA ASN A 63 12.54 6.25 11.08
C ASN A 63 11.38 5.31 11.43
N ILE A 64 10.71 4.76 10.38
CA ILE A 64 9.61 3.81 10.49
C ILE A 64 10.01 2.39 10.07
N HIS A 65 11.27 2.00 10.23
CA HIS A 65 11.80 0.74 9.66
C HIS A 65 10.99 -0.51 10.06
N THR A 66 10.48 -0.58 11.29
CA THR A 66 9.69 -1.70 11.81
C THR A 66 8.28 -1.78 11.21
N ILE A 67 7.71 -0.62 10.87
CA ILE A 67 6.36 -0.47 10.31
C ILE A 67 6.37 0.06 8.87
N ARG A 68 7.51 -0.04 8.18
CA ARG A 68 7.68 0.44 6.80
C ARG A 68 6.70 -0.26 5.85
N PRO A 69 6.22 0.44 4.82
CA PRO A 69 5.32 -0.10 3.81
C PRO A 69 5.85 -1.36 3.12
N GLY A 70 4.95 -2.19 2.61
CA GLY A 70 5.26 -3.44 1.94
C GLY A 70 6.23 -3.28 0.78
N ILE A 71 6.09 -2.23 -0.04
CA ILE A 71 7.02 -1.93 -1.13
C ILE A 71 8.44 -1.63 -0.60
N CYS A 72 8.55 -0.92 0.52
CA CYS A 72 9.85 -0.66 1.15
C CYS A 72 10.47 -1.92 1.77
N ARG A 73 9.63 -2.86 2.26
CA ARG A 73 10.08 -4.16 2.79
C ARG A 73 10.61 -5.07 1.69
N MET A 74 9.96 -5.04 0.54
CA MET A 74 10.35 -5.86 -0.60
C MET A 74 11.70 -5.46 -1.19
N PHE A 75 12.00 -4.17 -1.27
CA PHE A 75 13.18 -3.70 -1.97
C PHE A 75 14.45 -4.51 -1.61
N PRO A 76 15.24 -4.99 -2.57
CA PRO A 76 15.17 -4.75 -4.02
C PRO A 76 14.28 -5.75 -4.80
N LEU A 77 13.37 -6.44 -4.13
CA LEU A 77 12.40 -7.28 -4.82
C LEU A 77 11.23 -6.44 -5.34
N GLY A 78 10.52 -6.98 -6.33
CA GLY A 78 9.24 -6.50 -6.81
C GLY A 78 8.25 -7.65 -6.95
N ARG A 79 6.96 -7.33 -7.13
CA ARG A 79 5.93 -8.31 -7.52
C ARG A 79 5.79 -8.29 -9.03
N TYR A 80 5.97 -9.44 -9.64
CA TYR A 80 5.66 -9.67 -11.05
C TYR A 80 4.33 -10.41 -11.13
N TRP A 81 3.31 -9.76 -11.66
CA TRP A 81 1.98 -10.33 -11.84
C TRP A 81 1.96 -11.18 -13.09
N GLU A 82 1.64 -12.48 -12.94
CA GLU A 82 1.48 -13.42 -14.04
C GLU A 82 0.08 -13.29 -14.66
N ASP A 83 -0.89 -13.02 -13.80
CA ASP A 83 -2.28 -12.67 -14.11
C ASP A 83 -2.85 -11.78 -12.99
N GLU A 84 -4.16 -11.56 -12.96
CA GLU A 84 -4.81 -10.68 -11.97
C GLU A 84 -4.79 -11.26 -10.55
N THR A 85 -4.59 -12.58 -10.39
CA THR A 85 -4.71 -13.31 -9.13
C THR A 85 -3.40 -13.94 -8.66
N HIS A 86 -2.37 -13.97 -9.51
CA HIS A 86 -1.11 -14.63 -9.21
C HIS A 86 0.07 -13.70 -9.47
N PHE A 87 0.97 -13.63 -8.49
CA PHE A 87 2.23 -12.92 -8.65
C PHE A 87 3.40 -13.73 -8.08
N LYS A 88 4.61 -13.35 -8.53
CA LYS A 88 5.88 -13.86 -8.01
C LYS A 88 6.74 -12.72 -7.50
N TYR A 89 7.51 -12.98 -6.45
CA TYR A 89 8.57 -12.07 -6.06
C TYR A 89 9.77 -12.26 -6.98
N ILE A 90 10.21 -11.17 -7.60
CA ILE A 90 11.38 -11.14 -8.48
C ILE A 90 12.41 -10.17 -7.96
N VAL A 91 13.69 -10.44 -8.23
CA VAL A 91 14.77 -9.47 -7.99
C VAL A 91 14.76 -8.44 -9.11
N GLN A 92 14.65 -7.17 -8.76
CA GLN A 92 14.75 -6.06 -9.72
C GLN A 92 16.21 -5.86 -10.10
N LYS A 93 16.53 -6.12 -11.39
CA LYS A 93 17.89 -5.98 -11.91
C LYS A 93 18.33 -4.51 -11.85
N GLY A 94 19.54 -4.28 -11.35
CA GLY A 94 20.14 -2.94 -11.28
C GLY A 94 19.76 -2.14 -10.02
N GLU A 95 18.78 -2.58 -9.22
CA GLU A 95 18.37 -1.86 -8.01
C GLU A 95 19.30 -2.11 -6.80
N CYS A 96 20.06 -3.19 -6.81
CA CYS A 96 21.04 -3.51 -5.78
C CYS A 96 22.40 -3.78 -6.40
N ASN A 97 23.34 -2.84 -6.21
CA ASN A 97 24.71 -2.91 -6.75
C ASN A 97 25.70 -3.47 -5.71
N LYS A 98 25.24 -4.24 -4.72
CA LYS A 98 26.11 -4.87 -3.72
C LYS A 98 26.63 -6.21 -4.24
N ASP A 99 27.95 -6.39 -4.18
CA ASP A 99 28.60 -7.67 -4.41
C ASP A 99 28.45 -8.60 -3.20
N ASN A 100 28.61 -9.90 -3.40
CA ASN A 100 28.61 -10.92 -2.34
C ASN A 100 27.30 -11.00 -1.55
N LEU A 101 26.16 -11.00 -2.23
CA LEU A 101 24.84 -11.15 -1.61
C LEU A 101 24.68 -12.56 -0.98
N SER A 102 24.25 -12.59 0.29
CA SER A 102 23.90 -13.84 0.96
C SER A 102 22.51 -14.33 0.54
N LYS A 103 22.35 -15.64 0.40
CA LYS A 103 21.01 -16.24 0.22
C LYS A 103 20.19 -16.10 1.49
N ILE A 104 19.01 -15.50 1.38
CA ILE A 104 18.08 -15.33 2.49
C ILE A 104 16.69 -15.84 2.07
N LYS A 105 15.97 -16.47 2.98
CA LYS A 105 14.59 -16.88 2.73
C LYS A 105 13.69 -15.64 2.60
N LEU A 106 12.78 -15.64 1.63
CA LEU A 106 11.85 -14.54 1.33
C LEU A 106 11.12 -14.05 2.60
N LYS A 107 10.50 -14.95 3.37
CA LYS A 107 9.83 -14.62 4.63
C LYS A 107 10.73 -13.84 5.60
N LYS A 108 12.00 -14.25 5.71
CA LYS A 108 12.97 -13.56 6.59
C LYS A 108 13.36 -12.19 6.04
N TRP A 109 13.44 -12.05 4.72
CA TRP A 109 13.74 -10.76 4.07
C TRP A 109 12.60 -9.76 4.28
N LEU A 110 11.37 -10.16 3.98
CA LEU A 110 10.19 -9.31 4.12
C LEU A 110 9.88 -8.96 5.58
N GLY A 111 10.20 -9.86 6.52
CA GLY A 111 9.90 -9.70 7.94
C GLY A 111 8.39 -9.58 8.21
N ILE A 112 7.57 -10.31 7.42
CA ILE A 112 6.11 -10.35 7.58
C ILE A 112 5.73 -11.71 8.18
N GLU A 113 5.14 -11.67 9.36
CA GLU A 113 4.49 -12.84 9.93
C GLU A 113 3.20 -13.12 9.14
N GLY A 114 2.86 -14.41 8.94
CA GLY A 114 1.67 -14.74 8.14
C GLY A 114 1.78 -14.30 6.68
N LEU A 115 2.94 -14.53 6.03
CA LEU A 115 3.18 -14.09 4.65
C LEU A 115 2.12 -14.58 3.67
N ALA A 116 1.56 -15.77 3.85
CA ALA A 116 0.51 -16.30 2.97
C ALA A 116 -0.79 -15.49 3.07
N GLU A 117 -1.19 -15.08 4.26
CA GLU A 117 -2.35 -14.23 4.51
C GLU A 117 -2.13 -12.83 3.93
N TYR A 118 -0.91 -12.29 4.11
CA TYR A 118 -0.52 -11.02 3.52
C TYR A 118 -0.58 -11.08 1.97
N ASP A 119 -0.01 -12.12 1.36
CA ASP A 119 -0.03 -12.29 -0.10
C ASP A 119 -1.46 -12.43 -0.62
N SER A 120 -2.31 -13.19 0.08
CA SER A 120 -3.74 -13.30 -0.23
C SER A 120 -4.47 -11.95 -0.12
N TYR A 121 -4.18 -11.15 0.90
CA TYR A 121 -4.69 -9.78 1.01
C TYR A 121 -4.25 -8.91 -0.18
N ILE A 122 -2.98 -8.96 -0.56
CA ILE A 122 -2.43 -8.18 -1.68
C ILE A 122 -3.14 -8.54 -3.00
N VAL A 123 -3.44 -9.83 -3.23
CA VAL A 123 -4.19 -10.27 -4.40
C VAL A 123 -5.59 -9.65 -4.41
N ARG A 124 -6.35 -9.76 -3.31
CA ARG A 124 -7.70 -9.19 -3.21
C ARG A 124 -7.74 -7.68 -3.40
N TRP A 125 -6.74 -6.96 -2.84
CA TRP A 125 -6.60 -5.53 -3.04
C TRP A 125 -6.29 -5.19 -4.49
N HIS A 126 -5.36 -5.93 -5.12
CA HIS A 126 -5.01 -5.74 -6.53
C HIS A 126 -6.21 -5.95 -7.46
N GLU A 127 -6.94 -7.05 -7.30
CA GLU A 127 -8.15 -7.33 -8.07
C GLU A 127 -9.18 -6.21 -7.95
N TYR A 128 -9.42 -5.73 -6.72
CA TYR A 128 -10.35 -4.63 -6.48
C TYR A 128 -9.90 -3.35 -7.19
N VAL A 129 -8.64 -2.98 -7.09
CA VAL A 129 -8.07 -1.81 -7.79
C VAL A 129 -8.24 -1.97 -9.30
N LYS A 130 -7.98 -3.15 -9.87
CA LYS A 130 -8.18 -3.43 -11.30
C LYS A 130 -9.65 -3.30 -11.72
N GLN A 131 -10.59 -3.79 -10.92
CA GLN A 131 -12.03 -3.62 -11.15
C GLN A 131 -12.42 -2.14 -11.15
N LEU A 132 -11.91 -1.33 -10.22
CA LEU A 132 -12.14 0.11 -10.22
C LEU A 132 -11.59 0.78 -11.47
N GLN A 133 -10.35 0.47 -11.85
CA GLN A 133 -9.71 1.02 -13.04
C GLN A 133 -10.50 0.67 -14.32
N ALA A 134 -10.98 -0.55 -14.42
CA ALA A 134 -11.81 -0.99 -15.56
C ALA A 134 -13.16 -0.26 -15.63
N ALA A 135 -13.72 0.16 -14.49
CA ALA A 135 -14.98 0.88 -14.45
C ALA A 135 -14.84 2.38 -14.80
N LEU A 136 -13.67 3.00 -14.59
CA LEU A 136 -13.46 4.43 -14.79
C LEU A 136 -13.88 4.98 -16.17
N PRO A 137 -13.56 4.33 -17.30
CA PRO A 137 -13.88 4.85 -18.62
C PRO A 137 -15.39 5.05 -18.88
N GLY A 138 -16.24 4.33 -18.14
CA GLY A 138 -17.71 4.43 -18.25
C GLY A 138 -18.34 5.48 -17.33
N LEU A 139 -17.54 6.18 -16.52
CA LEU A 139 -18.05 7.12 -15.51
C LEU A 139 -17.92 8.59 -15.97
N SER A 140 -18.87 9.43 -15.57
CA SER A 140 -18.71 10.88 -15.65
C SER A 140 -17.64 11.37 -14.66
N GLU A 141 -17.08 12.56 -14.90
CA GLU A 141 -16.08 13.16 -14.00
C GLU A 141 -16.56 13.24 -12.55
N ASP A 142 -17.82 13.57 -12.32
CA ASP A 142 -18.38 13.65 -10.97
C ASP A 142 -18.50 12.26 -10.31
N ASN A 143 -18.87 11.24 -11.08
CA ASN A 143 -18.89 9.87 -10.58
C ASN A 143 -17.47 9.36 -10.27
N VAL A 144 -16.46 9.73 -11.06
CA VAL A 144 -15.05 9.43 -10.75
C VAL A 144 -14.63 10.08 -9.42
N LYS A 145 -15.01 11.34 -9.17
CA LYS A 145 -14.74 12.02 -7.89
C LYS A 145 -15.43 11.32 -6.72
N ILE A 146 -16.70 10.94 -6.90
CA ILE A 146 -17.48 10.21 -5.88
C ILE A 146 -16.82 8.87 -5.58
N LEU A 147 -16.44 8.09 -6.59
CA LEU A 147 -15.76 6.80 -6.45
C LEU A 147 -14.44 6.95 -5.70
N ASN A 148 -13.61 7.91 -6.08
CA ASN A 148 -12.33 8.18 -5.42
C ASN A 148 -12.52 8.58 -3.95
N THR A 149 -13.48 9.47 -3.67
CA THR A 149 -13.79 9.91 -2.31
C THR A 149 -14.31 8.75 -1.46
N PHE A 150 -15.19 7.92 -2.02
CA PHE A 150 -15.70 6.73 -1.35
C PHE A 150 -14.56 5.75 -1.03
N ASN A 151 -13.70 5.46 -2.01
CA ASN A 151 -12.57 4.55 -1.84
C ASN A 151 -11.59 5.03 -0.74
N LEU A 152 -11.20 6.32 -0.78
CA LEU A 152 -10.36 6.91 0.27
C LEU A 152 -11.01 6.80 1.64
N ARG A 153 -12.29 7.14 1.74
CA ARG A 153 -13.02 7.10 3.01
C ARG A 153 -13.07 5.70 3.59
N VAL A 154 -13.44 4.70 2.78
CA VAL A 154 -13.62 3.31 3.24
C VAL A 154 -12.32 2.67 3.68
N PHE A 155 -11.25 2.83 2.88
CA PHE A 155 -10.04 2.05 3.08
C PHE A 155 -8.90 2.79 3.79
N TYR A 156 -8.93 4.13 3.85
CA TYR A 156 -7.81 4.90 4.40
C TYR A 156 -8.22 5.83 5.53
N MET A 157 -9.31 6.60 5.37
CA MET A 157 -9.72 7.59 6.37
C MET A 157 -10.49 6.96 7.53
N THR A 158 -11.32 5.91 7.26
CA THR A 158 -12.01 5.19 8.34
C THR A 158 -11.00 4.33 9.09
N THR A 159 -10.78 4.66 10.35
CA THR A 159 -9.79 4.00 11.21
C THR A 159 -10.01 2.48 11.33
N TYR A 160 -8.92 1.76 11.52
CA TYR A 160 -8.86 0.34 11.91
C TYR A 160 -8.56 0.19 13.42
N ALA A 161 -8.91 1.18 14.24
CA ALA A 161 -8.55 1.23 15.66
C ALA A 161 -9.07 0.04 16.49
N GLY A 162 -10.12 -0.66 16.00
CA GLY A 162 -10.60 -1.89 16.64
C GLY A 162 -9.79 -3.16 16.35
N CYS A 163 -8.81 -3.08 15.43
CA CYS A 163 -7.99 -4.22 15.03
C CYS A 163 -6.79 -4.36 15.97
N ALA A 164 -6.79 -5.41 16.80
CA ALA A 164 -5.72 -5.66 17.76
C ALA A 164 -4.45 -6.23 17.09
N ASP A 165 -4.60 -6.87 15.95
CA ASP A 165 -3.52 -7.54 15.21
C ASP A 165 -3.79 -7.57 13.69
N ASP A 166 -2.87 -8.13 12.95
CA ASP A 166 -2.95 -8.22 11.49
C ASP A 166 -4.14 -9.10 11.04
N LYS A 167 -4.48 -10.14 11.79
CA LYS A 167 -5.62 -11.02 11.48
C LYS A 167 -6.95 -10.26 11.60
N ALA A 168 -7.10 -9.46 12.65
CA ALA A 168 -8.27 -8.60 12.83
C ALA A 168 -8.35 -7.54 11.71
N PHE A 169 -7.20 -6.99 11.29
CA PHE A 169 -7.15 -6.08 10.15
C PHE A 169 -7.68 -6.77 8.87
N TYR A 170 -7.19 -7.96 8.53
CA TYR A 170 -7.62 -8.65 7.31
C TYR A 170 -9.12 -8.96 7.33
N ALA A 171 -9.67 -9.38 8.47
CA ALA A 171 -11.10 -9.60 8.60
C ALA A 171 -11.93 -8.33 8.39
N GLU A 172 -11.51 -7.21 8.97
CA GLU A 172 -12.17 -5.91 8.77
C GLU A 172 -12.01 -5.40 7.33
N PHE A 173 -10.83 -5.58 6.74
CA PHE A 173 -10.59 -5.26 5.33
C PHE A 173 -11.55 -6.05 4.43
N ASP A 174 -11.69 -7.36 4.61
CA ASP A 174 -12.58 -8.20 3.82
C ASP A 174 -14.04 -7.78 3.95
N ARG A 175 -14.47 -7.40 5.15
CA ARG A 175 -15.82 -6.85 5.39
C ARG A 175 -16.03 -5.54 4.61
N ARG A 176 -15.04 -4.63 4.64
CA ARG A 176 -15.08 -3.36 3.88
C ARG A 176 -15.05 -3.61 2.38
N LEU A 177 -14.24 -4.54 1.92
CA LEU A 177 -14.12 -4.91 0.52
C LEU A 177 -15.44 -5.45 -0.04
N ALA A 178 -16.09 -6.37 0.69
CA ALA A 178 -17.40 -6.91 0.31
C ALA A 178 -18.45 -5.80 0.20
N MET A 179 -18.55 -4.94 1.22
CA MET A 179 -19.46 -3.78 1.23
C MET A 179 -19.17 -2.81 0.08
N ALA A 180 -17.88 -2.56 -0.23
CA ALA A 180 -17.51 -1.66 -1.30
C ALA A 180 -17.86 -2.24 -2.68
N LYS A 181 -17.57 -3.53 -2.91
CA LYS A 181 -17.96 -4.22 -4.16
C LYS A 181 -19.47 -4.21 -4.38
N GLU A 182 -20.26 -4.50 -3.35
CA GLU A 182 -21.72 -4.44 -3.40
C GLU A 182 -22.23 -3.04 -3.78
N LYS A 183 -21.74 -1.99 -3.10
CA LYS A 183 -22.17 -0.60 -3.36
C LYS A 183 -21.78 -0.08 -4.73
N LEU A 184 -20.70 -0.58 -5.29
CA LEU A 184 -20.17 -0.16 -6.60
C LEU A 184 -20.62 -1.09 -7.73
N GLY A 185 -21.38 -2.17 -7.45
CA GLY A 185 -21.82 -3.13 -8.45
C GLY A 185 -20.69 -3.91 -9.11
N LEU A 186 -19.62 -4.19 -8.36
CA LEU A 186 -18.41 -4.91 -8.82
C LEU A 186 -18.45 -6.42 -8.49
N MET A 187 -19.63 -6.99 -8.42
CA MET A 187 -19.80 -8.44 -8.18
C MET A 187 -19.68 -9.25 -9.47
#